data_9f504bbe8a08764f4113a3703246c7a7
#
_entry.id   9f504bbe8a08764f4113a3703246c7a7
#
_cell.length_a   1.000
_cell.length_b   1.000
_cell.length_c   1.000
_cell.angle_alpha   90.00
_cell.angle_beta   90.00
_cell.angle_gamma   90.00
#
_symmetry.space_group_name_H-M   'P 1'
#
loop_
_entity.id
_entity.type
_entity.pdbx_description
1 polymer ?
#
loop_
_entity_poly.entity_id
_entity_poly.type
_entity_poly.pdbx_seq_one_letter_code
_entity_poly.pdbx_strand_id
1 'polypeptide(L)'
;RGAIVEAQLDKGRGPVATVLVQNGTLQVGDPIVAGAAYGKIRAMTDDKGRRVKKAGPSTPVEILGLSEVPSAGDSFYVAENDKQARQVAESIIAKNRENMIKETPQKVSLDDLFSQIQSGNMKELNIVVKADVQGSVEAVRQSLERLSNEEVRVRIIHGGVGAITESDVMLASASNAIIIGFNVRPEPAAKAFADEEKVDVRLYRVIYNAIEDITAAMKGLLDPVFEEQVLGHAEVRELFKASGVGTIAGSHVKDG
;
A
#
# COMPACT_ATOMS: atom_id res chain seq x y z
N ARG A 1 28.97 5.54 10.17
CA ARG A 1 27.52 5.44 10.11
C ARG A 1 26.92 6.52 9.22
N GLY A 2 25.70 6.33 8.77
CA GLY A 2 24.96 7.33 8.02
C GLY A 2 23.48 6.94 7.91
N ALA A 3 22.80 7.56 6.95
CA ALA A 3 21.36 7.33 6.71
C ALA A 3 21.12 6.92 5.27
N ILE A 4 20.10 6.10 5.08
CA ILE A 4 19.55 5.76 3.77
C ILE A 4 18.68 6.93 3.31
N VAL A 5 19.02 7.53 2.19
CA VAL A 5 18.24 8.63 1.60
C VAL A 5 17.12 8.06 0.73
N GLU A 6 17.46 7.10 -0.11
CA GLU A 6 16.55 6.46 -1.06
C GLU A 6 17.02 5.03 -1.35
N ALA A 7 16.10 4.15 -1.69
CA ALA A 7 16.43 2.80 -2.11
C ALA A 7 15.46 2.29 -3.17
N GLN A 8 16.00 1.50 -4.11
CA GLN A 8 15.27 0.97 -5.24
C GLN A 8 15.75 -0.44 -5.62
N LEU A 9 14.94 -1.16 -6.35
CA LEU A 9 15.30 -2.44 -6.94
C LEU A 9 15.60 -2.26 -8.43
N ASP A 10 16.88 -2.30 -8.79
CA ASP A 10 17.31 -2.25 -10.18
C ASP A 10 17.30 -3.66 -10.80
N LYS A 11 16.72 -3.80 -12.00
CA LYS A 11 16.56 -5.11 -12.67
C LYS A 11 17.89 -5.82 -12.98
N GLY A 12 18.97 -5.07 -13.17
CA GLY A 12 20.29 -5.62 -13.53
C GLY A 12 21.26 -5.67 -12.36
N ARG A 13 21.16 -4.70 -11.45
CA ARG A 13 22.12 -4.49 -10.35
C ARG A 13 21.59 -5.01 -8.99
N GLY A 14 20.30 -5.34 -8.89
CA GLY A 14 19.65 -5.74 -7.63
C GLY A 14 19.34 -4.56 -6.72
N PRO A 15 19.32 -4.75 -5.39
CA PRO A 15 19.09 -3.67 -4.44
C PRO A 15 20.17 -2.58 -4.55
N VAL A 16 19.72 -1.35 -4.75
CA VAL A 16 20.55 -0.15 -4.87
C VAL A 16 20.06 0.84 -3.82
N ALA A 17 20.97 1.44 -3.06
CA ALA A 17 20.62 2.45 -2.07
C ALA A 17 21.52 3.68 -2.20
N THR A 18 20.91 4.85 -2.16
CA THR A 18 21.62 6.12 -1.98
C THR A 18 21.76 6.40 -0.49
N VAL A 19 22.98 6.51 -0.04
CA VAL A 19 23.30 6.71 1.37
C VAL A 19 24.05 8.04 1.59
N LEU A 20 23.76 8.68 2.70
CA LEU A 20 24.52 9.85 3.16
C LEU A 20 25.41 9.44 4.33
N VAL A 21 26.72 9.49 4.13
CA VAL A 21 27.69 9.24 5.20
C VAL A 21 27.65 10.40 6.19
N GLN A 22 27.42 10.10 7.47
CA GLN A 22 27.40 11.10 8.54
C GLN A 22 28.68 11.10 9.36
N ASN A 23 29.18 9.91 9.73
CA ASN A 23 30.37 9.76 10.56
C ASN A 23 31.27 8.64 10.01
N GLY A 24 32.57 8.87 10.03
CA GLY A 24 33.57 7.91 9.57
C GLY A 24 33.72 7.92 8.05
N THR A 25 34.35 6.90 7.51
CA THR A 25 34.61 6.74 6.08
C THR A 25 34.06 5.40 5.64
N LEU A 26 33.17 5.40 4.68
CA LEU A 26 32.60 4.20 4.05
C LEU A 26 33.54 3.76 2.91
N GLN A 27 33.80 2.46 2.80
CA GLN A 27 34.69 1.89 1.77
C GLN A 27 34.01 0.74 1.03
N VAL A 28 34.44 0.54 -0.21
CA VAL A 28 34.09 -0.68 -0.95
C VAL A 28 34.68 -1.89 -0.23
N GLY A 29 33.85 -2.91 0.01
CA GLY A 29 34.22 -4.09 0.78
C GLY A 29 33.73 -4.07 2.23
N ASP A 30 33.27 -2.93 2.75
CA ASP A 30 32.72 -2.87 4.10
C ASP A 30 31.43 -3.69 4.24
N PRO A 31 31.29 -4.49 5.30
CA PRO A 31 30.03 -5.11 5.68
C PRO A 31 29.12 -4.09 6.35
N ILE A 32 27.92 -3.93 5.85
CA ILE A 32 26.95 -2.95 6.35
C ILE A 32 25.62 -3.58 6.76
N VAL A 33 24.95 -2.92 7.67
CA VAL A 33 23.56 -3.16 8.08
C VAL A 33 22.77 -1.88 7.91
N ALA A 34 21.61 -1.96 7.30
CA ALA A 34 20.67 -0.86 7.12
C ALA A 34 19.25 -1.36 7.41
N GLY A 35 18.74 -1.10 8.62
CA GLY A 35 17.47 -1.71 9.06
C GLY A 35 17.52 -3.24 8.99
N ALA A 36 16.59 -3.85 8.25
CA ALA A 36 16.53 -5.28 7.99
C ALA A 36 17.54 -5.76 6.92
N ALA A 37 17.98 -4.85 6.04
CA ALA A 37 18.93 -5.16 5.00
C ALA A 37 20.37 -5.24 5.52
N TYR A 38 21.14 -6.18 5.01
CA TYR A 38 22.57 -6.31 5.28
C TYR A 38 23.31 -6.67 4.00
N GLY A 39 24.63 -6.54 4.00
CA GLY A 39 25.42 -6.96 2.87
C GLY A 39 26.82 -6.39 2.88
N LYS A 40 27.58 -6.70 1.84
CA LYS A 40 28.93 -6.18 1.62
C LYS A 40 28.91 -5.22 0.44
N ILE A 41 29.45 -4.04 0.63
CA ILE A 41 29.50 -3.03 -0.43
C ILE A 41 30.34 -3.55 -1.59
N ARG A 42 29.70 -3.83 -2.71
CA ARG A 42 30.37 -4.30 -3.95
C ARG A 42 30.89 -3.15 -4.79
N ALA A 43 30.15 -2.06 -4.82
CA ALA A 43 30.52 -0.84 -5.56
C ALA A 43 29.87 0.38 -4.92
N MET A 44 30.52 1.52 -5.07
CA MET A 44 29.98 2.84 -4.73
C MET A 44 30.12 3.76 -5.93
N THR A 45 29.12 4.63 -6.12
CA THR A 45 29.05 5.61 -7.20
C THR A 45 28.72 6.99 -6.63
N ASP A 46 29.41 8.02 -7.06
CA ASP A 46 29.14 9.40 -6.63
C ASP A 46 27.93 10.00 -7.39
N ASP A 47 27.57 11.23 -7.05
CA ASP A 47 26.51 12.04 -7.66
C ASP A 47 26.71 12.29 -9.18
N LYS A 48 27.92 12.08 -9.68
CA LYS A 48 28.29 12.24 -11.09
C LYS A 48 28.37 10.92 -11.86
N GLY A 49 27.95 9.81 -11.23
CA GLY A 49 28.00 8.48 -11.83
C GLY A 49 29.39 7.84 -11.88
N ARG A 50 30.38 8.39 -11.16
CA ARG A 50 31.76 7.87 -11.14
C ARG A 50 31.92 6.88 -10.01
N ARG A 51 32.61 5.80 -10.25
CA ARG A 51 32.95 4.81 -9.22
C ARG A 51 33.96 5.41 -8.22
N VAL A 52 33.63 5.32 -6.94
CA VAL A 52 34.48 5.77 -5.84
C VAL A 52 34.76 4.59 -4.91
N LYS A 53 35.95 4.58 -4.31
CA LYS A 53 36.37 3.52 -3.37
C LYS A 53 36.11 3.91 -1.92
N LYS A 54 36.00 5.20 -1.62
CA LYS A 54 35.82 5.76 -0.27
C LYS A 54 34.86 6.93 -0.31
N ALA A 55 34.05 7.07 0.72
CA ALA A 55 33.15 8.21 0.92
C ALA A 55 33.28 8.67 2.37
N GLY A 56 33.61 9.93 2.57
CA GLY A 56 33.71 10.57 3.90
C GLY A 56 32.39 11.19 4.37
N PRO A 57 32.39 11.88 5.50
CA PRO A 57 31.21 12.56 6.03
C PRO A 57 30.65 13.58 5.05
N SER A 58 29.31 13.77 5.10
CA SER A 58 28.54 14.66 4.23
C SER A 58 28.62 14.31 2.72
N THR A 59 29.05 13.10 2.38
CA THR A 59 29.15 12.63 1.02
C THR A 59 28.01 11.68 0.69
N PRO A 60 27.10 12.03 -0.25
CA PRO A 60 26.12 11.08 -0.76
C PRO A 60 26.77 10.11 -1.75
N VAL A 61 26.46 8.84 -1.64
CA VAL A 61 26.92 7.81 -2.59
C VAL A 61 25.84 6.76 -2.80
N GLU A 62 25.71 6.31 -4.04
CA GLU A 62 24.94 5.12 -4.39
C GLU A 62 25.77 3.88 -4.08
N ILE A 63 25.19 2.93 -3.34
CA ILE A 63 25.84 1.67 -2.96
C ILE A 63 25.14 0.47 -3.56
N LEU A 64 25.92 -0.57 -3.86
CA LEU A 64 25.46 -1.87 -4.34
C LEU A 64 25.94 -2.98 -3.41
N GLY A 65 25.13 -4.02 -3.20
CA GLY A 65 25.56 -5.22 -2.49
C GLY A 65 24.74 -5.54 -1.24
N LEU A 66 23.63 -4.83 -1.02
CA LEU A 66 22.64 -5.18 0.02
C LEU A 66 21.86 -6.43 -0.36
N SER A 67 21.39 -7.18 0.66
CA SER A 67 20.56 -8.38 0.49
C SER A 67 19.15 -8.05 0.00
N GLU A 68 18.63 -6.91 0.42
CA GLU A 68 17.28 -6.41 0.10
C GLU A 68 17.27 -4.88 0.07
N VAL A 69 16.14 -4.31 -0.35
CA VAL A 69 15.97 -2.86 -0.41
C VAL A 69 15.69 -2.33 1.00
N PRO A 70 16.57 -1.48 1.59
CA PRO A 70 16.34 -0.90 2.90
C PRO A 70 15.25 0.18 2.85
N SER A 71 14.70 0.52 3.99
CA SER A 71 13.74 1.62 4.10
C SER A 71 14.44 2.98 4.02
N ALA A 72 13.82 3.95 3.34
CA ALA A 72 14.29 5.32 3.36
C ALA A 72 14.21 5.88 4.79
N GLY A 73 15.25 6.60 5.20
CA GLY A 73 15.38 7.11 6.58
C GLY A 73 16.06 6.15 7.56
N ASP A 74 16.25 4.88 7.22
CA ASP A 74 17.00 3.94 8.05
C ASP A 74 18.43 4.41 8.26
N SER A 75 18.94 4.18 9.48
CA SER A 75 20.35 4.36 9.76
C SER A 75 21.14 3.14 9.29
N PHE A 76 22.29 3.36 8.65
CA PHE A 76 23.22 2.29 8.35
C PHE A 76 24.47 2.34 9.22
N TYR A 77 25.03 1.18 9.47
CA TYR A 77 26.26 0.99 10.23
C TYR A 77 27.18 0.02 9.51
N VAL A 78 28.50 0.27 9.62
CA VAL A 78 29.51 -0.69 9.21
C VAL A 78 29.72 -1.67 10.37
N ALA A 79 29.57 -2.96 10.08
CA ALA A 79 29.84 -4.05 11.03
C ALA A 79 31.33 -4.47 10.95
N GLU A 80 31.81 -5.23 11.93
CA GLU A 80 33.16 -5.76 11.92
C GLU A 80 33.37 -6.86 10.87
N ASN A 81 32.30 -7.64 10.61
CA ASN A 81 32.29 -8.74 9.64
C ASN A 81 30.89 -9.05 9.14
N ASP A 82 30.80 -9.81 8.05
CA ASP A 82 29.54 -10.19 7.40
C ASP A 82 28.61 -10.98 8.35
N LYS A 83 29.17 -11.82 9.24
CA LYS A 83 28.38 -12.60 10.20
C LYS A 83 27.67 -11.70 11.20
N GLN A 84 28.36 -10.70 11.73
CA GLN A 84 27.79 -9.72 12.67
C GLN A 84 26.72 -8.88 11.95
N ALA A 85 26.98 -8.42 10.72
CA ALA A 85 26.01 -7.69 9.91
C ALA A 85 24.70 -8.47 9.77
N ARG A 86 24.80 -9.74 9.42
CA ARG A 86 23.64 -10.64 9.28
C ARG A 86 22.90 -10.84 10.61
N GLN A 87 23.60 -11.10 11.72
CA GLN A 87 22.98 -11.31 13.03
C GLN A 87 22.20 -10.07 13.50
N VAL A 88 22.76 -8.86 13.28
CA VAL A 88 22.05 -7.61 13.62
C VAL A 88 20.80 -7.46 12.80
N ALA A 89 20.85 -7.67 11.48
CA ALA A 89 19.68 -7.61 10.61
C ALA A 89 18.61 -8.62 11.02
N GLU A 90 18.98 -9.89 11.26
CA GLU A 90 18.06 -10.94 11.72
C GLU A 90 17.40 -10.56 13.06
N SER A 91 18.13 -9.93 13.98
CA SER A 91 17.55 -9.46 15.25
C SER A 91 16.53 -8.34 15.06
N ILE A 92 16.77 -7.42 14.11
CA ILE A 92 15.84 -6.34 13.75
C ILE A 92 14.58 -6.94 13.11
N ILE A 93 14.73 -7.88 12.17
CA ILE A 93 13.61 -8.59 11.53
C ILE A 93 12.76 -9.30 12.57
N ALA A 94 13.39 -10.04 13.50
CA ALA A 94 12.67 -10.75 14.57
C ALA A 94 11.88 -9.77 15.46
N LYS A 95 12.49 -8.66 15.86
CA LYS A 95 11.84 -7.62 16.66
C LYS A 95 10.68 -6.96 15.93
N ASN A 96 10.84 -6.63 14.64
CA ASN A 96 9.77 -6.06 13.83
C ASN A 96 8.60 -7.04 13.71
N ARG A 97 8.87 -8.33 13.49
CA ARG A 97 7.85 -9.37 13.44
C ARG A 97 7.12 -9.51 14.79
N GLU A 98 7.83 -9.47 15.91
CA GLU A 98 7.22 -9.50 17.24
C GLU A 98 6.31 -8.29 17.49
N ASN A 99 6.74 -7.09 17.08
CA ASN A 99 5.93 -5.88 17.17
C ASN A 99 4.66 -5.98 16.31
N MET A 100 4.78 -6.44 15.06
CA MET A 100 3.61 -6.68 14.19
C MET A 100 2.61 -7.67 14.78
N ILE A 101 3.10 -8.73 15.45
CA ILE A 101 2.22 -9.71 16.13
C ILE A 101 1.50 -9.05 17.32
N LYS A 102 2.17 -8.16 18.04
CA LYS A 102 1.58 -7.43 19.18
C LYS A 102 0.56 -6.37 18.74
N GLU A 103 0.76 -5.77 17.57
CA GLU A 103 -0.15 -4.78 16.97
C GLU A 103 -1.34 -5.43 16.25
N THR A 104 -1.25 -6.71 15.92
CA THR A 104 -2.40 -7.45 15.40
C THR A 104 -3.41 -7.61 16.53
N PRO A 105 -4.66 -7.12 16.40
CA PRO A 105 -5.63 -7.16 17.48
C PRO A 105 -5.79 -8.62 17.96
N GLN A 106 -5.48 -8.82 19.26
CA GLN A 106 -5.69 -10.10 19.92
C GLN A 106 -7.15 -10.52 19.73
N LYS A 107 -7.32 -11.77 19.29
CA LYS A 107 -8.57 -12.55 19.25
C LYS A 107 -9.82 -11.68 19.43
N VAL A 108 -10.44 -11.34 18.32
CA VAL A 108 -11.75 -10.66 18.34
C VAL A 108 -12.65 -11.42 19.33
N SER A 109 -13.01 -10.78 20.43
CA SER A 109 -13.97 -11.30 21.39
C SER A 109 -15.32 -11.38 20.67
N LEU A 110 -16.19 -12.31 21.11
CA LEU A 110 -17.57 -12.35 20.60
C LEU A 110 -18.28 -11.00 20.79
N ASP A 111 -17.94 -10.26 21.86
CA ASP A 111 -18.48 -8.93 22.15
C ASP A 111 -17.96 -7.88 21.15
N ASP A 112 -16.70 -8.00 20.71
CA ASP A 112 -16.13 -7.15 19.65
C ASP A 112 -16.76 -7.46 18.29
N LEU A 113 -17.03 -8.75 18.00
CA LEU A 113 -17.80 -9.17 16.82
C LEU A 113 -19.22 -8.61 16.84
N PHE A 114 -19.92 -8.66 17.96
CA PHE A 114 -21.24 -8.05 18.11
C PHE A 114 -21.19 -6.54 17.96
N SER A 115 -20.16 -5.88 18.47
CA SER A 115 -19.94 -4.44 18.31
C SER A 115 -19.65 -4.06 16.86
N GLN A 116 -18.86 -4.88 16.14
CA GLN A 116 -18.61 -4.71 14.71
C GLN A 116 -19.84 -4.98 13.85
N ILE A 117 -20.70 -5.93 14.23
CA ILE A 117 -21.98 -6.19 13.55
C ILE A 117 -22.98 -5.07 13.83
N GLN A 118 -22.99 -4.50 15.03
CA GLN A 118 -23.86 -3.37 15.41
C GLN A 118 -23.41 -2.02 14.84
N SER A 119 -22.10 -1.83 14.60
CA SER A 119 -21.56 -0.59 14.01
C SER A 119 -21.76 -0.48 12.49
N GLY A 120 -22.54 -1.40 11.86
CA GLY A 120 -22.84 -1.36 10.44
C GLY A 120 -21.63 -1.69 9.57
N ASN A 121 -21.84 -2.41 8.48
CA ASN A 121 -20.84 -2.90 7.52
C ASN A 121 -19.80 -1.83 7.10
N MET A 122 -18.77 -1.62 7.93
CA MET A 122 -17.60 -0.87 7.45
C MET A 122 -16.99 -1.65 6.28
N LYS A 123 -17.06 -1.10 5.09
CA LYS A 123 -16.51 -1.71 3.89
C LYS A 123 -14.99 -1.54 3.88
N GLU A 124 -14.25 -2.57 3.48
CA GLU A 124 -12.79 -2.51 3.35
C GLU A 124 -12.39 -2.47 1.88
N LEU A 125 -11.50 -1.54 1.55
CA LEU A 125 -10.82 -1.47 0.27
C LEU A 125 -9.36 -1.88 0.46
N ASN A 126 -9.05 -3.12 0.10
CA ASN A 126 -7.70 -3.67 0.20
C ASN A 126 -6.87 -3.26 -1.02
N ILE A 127 -5.63 -2.84 -0.79
CA ILE A 127 -4.73 -2.34 -1.84
C ILE A 127 -3.33 -2.96 -1.66
N VAL A 128 -2.74 -3.38 -2.78
CA VAL A 128 -1.31 -3.71 -2.91
C VAL A 128 -0.64 -2.54 -3.63
N VAL A 129 0.42 -1.98 -3.06
CA VAL A 129 1.16 -0.85 -3.64
C VAL A 129 2.52 -1.30 -4.16
N LYS A 130 2.81 -1.00 -5.41
CA LYS A 130 4.15 -1.17 -6.01
C LYS A 130 4.65 0.15 -6.56
N ALA A 131 5.90 0.51 -6.27
CA ALA A 131 6.49 1.75 -6.76
C ALA A 131 7.95 1.56 -7.20
N ASP A 132 8.51 2.56 -7.86
CA ASP A 132 9.90 2.57 -8.34
C ASP A 132 10.93 2.66 -7.21
N VAL A 133 10.62 3.43 -6.17
CA VAL A 133 11.48 3.65 -5.00
C VAL A 133 10.70 3.52 -3.70
N GLN A 134 11.42 3.22 -2.60
CA GLN A 134 10.80 3.01 -1.29
C GLN A 134 10.04 4.24 -0.77
N GLY A 135 10.60 5.45 -0.99
CA GLY A 135 9.93 6.69 -0.62
C GLY A 135 8.58 6.89 -1.32
N SER A 136 8.46 6.46 -2.58
CA SER A 136 7.19 6.49 -3.32
C SER A 136 6.17 5.52 -2.74
N VAL A 137 6.59 4.30 -2.34
CA VAL A 137 5.70 3.33 -1.67
C VAL A 137 5.10 3.95 -0.41
N GLU A 138 5.94 4.54 0.44
CA GLU A 138 5.51 5.15 1.70
C GLU A 138 4.60 6.37 1.47
N ALA A 139 4.91 7.23 0.51
CA ALA A 139 4.10 8.40 0.18
C ALA A 139 2.70 8.00 -0.32
N VAL A 140 2.63 7.02 -1.22
CA VAL A 140 1.36 6.49 -1.74
C VAL A 140 0.57 5.83 -0.61
N ARG A 141 1.20 4.96 0.20
CA ARG A 141 0.58 4.31 1.34
C ARG A 141 -0.07 5.31 2.29
N GLN A 142 0.70 6.26 2.80
CA GLN A 142 0.20 7.27 3.74
C GLN A 142 -0.91 8.13 3.15
N SER A 143 -0.81 8.48 1.86
CA SER A 143 -1.82 9.28 1.20
C SER A 143 -3.14 8.54 1.03
N LEU A 144 -3.10 7.25 0.69
CA LEU A 144 -4.29 6.43 0.51
C LEU A 144 -4.93 6.03 1.85
N GLU A 145 -4.13 5.67 2.87
CA GLU A 145 -4.64 5.35 4.21
C GLU A 145 -5.39 6.53 4.85
N ARG A 146 -4.99 7.78 4.57
CA ARG A 146 -5.67 8.99 5.04
C ARG A 146 -7.06 9.21 4.44
N LEU A 147 -7.40 8.52 3.34
CA LEU A 147 -8.73 8.59 2.74
C LEU A 147 -9.77 7.80 3.53
N SER A 148 -9.35 6.92 4.43
CA SER A 148 -10.23 6.12 5.26
C SER A 148 -11.21 7.01 6.04
N ASN A 149 -12.47 6.61 6.07
CA ASN A 149 -13.55 7.25 6.82
C ASN A 149 -14.32 6.21 7.64
N GLU A 150 -15.42 6.61 8.27
CA GLU A 150 -16.25 5.73 9.12
C GLU A 150 -16.97 4.63 8.32
N GLU A 151 -17.19 4.82 7.03
CA GLU A 151 -17.93 3.92 6.15
C GLU A 151 -17.03 2.98 5.35
N VAL A 152 -15.85 3.48 4.89
CA VAL A 152 -14.90 2.73 4.07
C VAL A 152 -13.49 2.86 4.62
N ARG A 153 -12.87 1.74 4.94
CA ARG A 153 -11.49 1.65 5.38
C ARG A 153 -10.58 1.28 4.22
N VAL A 154 -9.62 2.12 3.91
CA VAL A 154 -8.54 1.80 2.96
C VAL A 154 -7.42 1.09 3.71
N ARG A 155 -7.08 -0.13 3.27
CA ARG A 155 -6.06 -0.96 3.90
C ARG A 155 -4.98 -1.35 2.90
N ILE A 156 -3.76 -0.94 3.17
CA ILE A 156 -2.61 -1.38 2.38
C ILE A 156 -2.11 -2.70 2.95
N ILE A 157 -2.38 -3.80 2.24
CA ILE A 157 -2.00 -5.15 2.68
C ILE A 157 -0.55 -5.49 2.37
N HIS A 158 0.00 -4.88 1.31
CA HIS A 158 1.41 -5.03 0.95
C HIS A 158 1.91 -3.80 0.22
N GLY A 159 3.16 -3.41 0.51
CA GLY A 159 3.89 -2.37 -0.21
C GLY A 159 5.28 -2.86 -0.59
N GLY A 160 5.68 -2.67 -1.84
CA GLY A 160 6.98 -3.13 -2.31
C GLY A 160 7.55 -2.31 -3.45
N VAL A 161 8.86 -2.40 -3.63
CA VAL A 161 9.61 -1.71 -4.67
C VAL A 161 9.82 -2.61 -5.88
N GLY A 162 9.77 -2.03 -7.08
CA GLY A 162 10.01 -2.72 -8.34
C GLY A 162 8.74 -2.99 -9.15
N ALA A 163 8.86 -3.77 -10.22
CA ALA A 163 7.75 -4.13 -11.09
C ALA A 163 6.68 -4.96 -10.35
N ILE A 164 5.46 -4.93 -10.85
CA ILE A 164 4.39 -5.82 -10.36
C ILE A 164 4.68 -7.23 -10.87
N THR A 165 4.72 -8.20 -9.96
CA THR A 165 5.02 -9.61 -10.21
C THR A 165 3.78 -10.50 -10.09
N GLU A 166 3.87 -11.76 -10.55
CA GLU A 166 2.80 -12.75 -10.36
C GLU A 166 2.43 -12.98 -8.89
N SER A 167 3.43 -12.93 -7.98
CA SER A 167 3.20 -13.06 -6.54
C SER A 167 2.35 -11.91 -5.98
N ASP A 168 2.54 -10.68 -6.50
CA ASP A 168 1.72 -9.54 -6.11
C ASP A 168 0.27 -9.72 -6.58
N VAL A 169 0.07 -10.25 -7.79
CA VAL A 169 -1.26 -10.56 -8.34
C VAL A 169 -1.94 -11.68 -7.53
N MET A 170 -1.21 -12.75 -7.20
CA MET A 170 -1.73 -13.84 -6.38
C MET A 170 -2.16 -13.34 -4.99
N LEU A 171 -1.37 -12.48 -4.36
CA LEU A 171 -1.73 -11.87 -3.08
C LEU A 171 -2.99 -11.00 -3.21
N ALA A 172 -3.09 -10.20 -4.27
CA ALA A 172 -4.24 -9.35 -4.52
C ALA A 172 -5.51 -10.17 -4.77
N SER A 173 -5.43 -11.23 -5.59
CA SER A 173 -6.55 -12.17 -5.82
C SER A 173 -7.02 -12.81 -4.51
N ALA A 174 -6.10 -13.36 -3.72
CA ALA A 174 -6.41 -14.02 -2.44
C ALA A 174 -7.01 -13.07 -1.38
N SER A 175 -6.73 -11.77 -1.48
CA SER A 175 -7.14 -10.75 -0.50
C SER A 175 -8.25 -9.84 -1.02
N ASN A 176 -8.81 -10.12 -2.19
CA ASN A 176 -9.77 -9.25 -2.89
C ASN A 176 -9.28 -7.80 -2.93
N ALA A 177 -8.02 -7.61 -3.35
CA ALA A 177 -7.36 -6.32 -3.37
C ALA A 177 -7.15 -5.82 -4.80
N ILE A 178 -7.05 -4.50 -4.97
CA ILE A 178 -6.58 -3.86 -6.19
C ILE A 178 -5.08 -3.62 -6.11
N ILE A 179 -4.40 -3.60 -7.27
CA ILE A 179 -2.97 -3.30 -7.34
C ILE A 179 -2.77 -1.89 -7.87
N ILE A 180 -2.04 -1.07 -7.11
CA ILE A 180 -1.62 0.26 -7.51
C ILE A 180 -0.13 0.25 -7.84
N GLY A 181 0.20 0.46 -9.12
CA GLY A 181 1.55 0.65 -9.60
C GLY A 181 1.87 2.14 -9.77
N PHE A 182 2.80 2.66 -8.96
CA PHE A 182 3.24 4.04 -9.06
C PHE A 182 4.61 4.11 -9.76
N ASN A 183 4.62 4.70 -10.95
CA ASN A 183 5.79 4.81 -11.83
C ASN A 183 6.45 3.45 -12.21
N VAL A 184 5.71 2.36 -12.07
CA VAL A 184 6.14 1.00 -12.43
C VAL A 184 5.18 0.38 -13.43
N ARG A 185 5.58 -0.76 -14.01
CA ARG A 185 4.74 -1.55 -14.91
C ARG A 185 4.71 -3.00 -14.46
N PRO A 186 3.64 -3.72 -14.75
CA PRO A 186 3.60 -5.16 -14.51
C PRO A 186 4.58 -5.88 -15.46
N GLU A 187 5.14 -6.97 -14.99
CA GLU A 187 5.84 -7.92 -15.84
C GLU A 187 4.84 -8.56 -16.82
N PRO A 188 5.28 -8.99 -18.02
CA PRO A 188 4.37 -9.57 -19.02
C PRO A 188 3.54 -10.76 -18.49
N ALA A 189 4.17 -11.65 -17.71
CA ALA A 189 3.51 -12.77 -17.07
C ALA A 189 2.51 -12.32 -15.99
N ALA A 190 2.88 -11.34 -15.16
CA ALA A 190 1.99 -10.78 -14.14
C ALA A 190 0.75 -10.09 -14.76
N LYS A 191 0.92 -9.44 -15.92
CA LYS A 191 -0.20 -8.83 -16.63
C LYS A 191 -1.20 -9.90 -17.12
N ALA A 192 -0.69 -10.95 -17.77
CA ALA A 192 -1.55 -12.05 -18.26
C ALA A 192 -2.29 -12.73 -17.09
N PHE A 193 -1.59 -12.96 -15.98
CA PHE A 193 -2.15 -13.56 -14.79
C PHE A 193 -3.19 -12.65 -14.10
N ALA A 194 -2.98 -11.33 -14.08
CA ALA A 194 -3.97 -10.37 -13.56
C ALA A 194 -5.26 -10.36 -14.40
N ASP A 195 -5.12 -10.47 -15.72
CA ASP A 195 -6.28 -10.56 -16.64
C ASP A 195 -7.06 -11.87 -16.41
N GLU A 196 -6.39 -13.01 -16.18
CA GLU A 196 -6.97 -14.31 -15.87
C GLU A 196 -7.70 -14.29 -14.51
N GLU A 197 -7.05 -13.82 -13.47
CA GLU A 197 -7.57 -13.72 -12.09
C GLU A 197 -8.55 -12.55 -11.89
N LYS A 198 -8.75 -11.70 -12.90
CA LYS A 198 -9.60 -10.48 -12.87
C LYS A 198 -9.20 -9.51 -11.77
N VAL A 199 -7.91 -9.43 -11.48
CA VAL A 199 -7.35 -8.46 -10.53
C VAL A 199 -7.22 -7.11 -11.21
N ASP A 200 -7.81 -6.06 -10.63
CA ASP A 200 -7.70 -4.69 -11.15
C ASP A 200 -6.30 -4.12 -10.86
N VAL A 201 -5.58 -3.77 -11.93
CA VAL A 201 -4.23 -3.19 -11.87
C VAL A 201 -4.27 -1.77 -12.42
N ARG A 202 -4.08 -0.80 -11.55
CA ARG A 202 -4.06 0.63 -11.86
C ARG A 202 -2.65 1.19 -11.84
N LEU A 203 -2.28 1.93 -12.89
CA LEU A 203 -0.94 2.49 -13.05
C LEU A 203 -0.98 4.00 -13.01
N TYR A 204 -0.20 4.60 -12.11
CA TYR A 204 -0.16 6.05 -11.92
C TYR A 204 1.28 6.58 -12.00
N ARG A 205 1.40 7.85 -12.40
CA ARG A 205 2.64 8.64 -12.37
C ARG A 205 2.50 9.89 -11.50
N VAL A 206 1.27 10.26 -11.20
CA VAL A 206 0.91 11.41 -10.39
C VAL A 206 0.04 10.91 -9.25
N ILE A 207 0.43 11.22 -8.02
CA ILE A 207 -0.25 10.71 -6.82
C ILE A 207 -1.69 11.21 -6.70
N TYR A 208 -1.97 12.43 -7.16
CA TYR A 208 -3.33 12.99 -7.11
C TYR A 208 -4.34 12.17 -7.91
N ASN A 209 -3.93 11.63 -9.07
CA ASN A 209 -4.81 10.79 -9.89
C ASN A 209 -5.18 9.49 -9.13
N ALA A 210 -4.21 8.89 -8.42
CA ALA A 210 -4.48 7.73 -7.58
C ALA A 210 -5.46 8.07 -6.45
N ILE A 211 -5.30 9.22 -5.81
CA ILE A 211 -6.19 9.69 -4.73
C ILE A 211 -7.61 9.92 -5.27
N GLU A 212 -7.77 10.55 -6.43
CA GLU A 212 -9.07 10.81 -7.07
C GLU A 212 -9.79 9.51 -7.41
N ASP A 213 -9.09 8.57 -8.07
CA ASP A 213 -9.66 7.29 -8.48
C ASP A 213 -10.06 6.42 -7.26
N ILE A 214 -9.22 6.38 -6.20
CA ILE A 214 -9.56 5.64 -4.98
C ILE A 214 -10.72 6.30 -4.25
N THR A 215 -10.77 7.64 -4.20
CA THR A 215 -11.91 8.35 -3.61
C THR A 215 -13.21 8.05 -4.37
N ALA A 216 -13.15 7.99 -5.71
CA ALA A 216 -14.30 7.60 -6.53
C ALA A 216 -14.70 6.14 -6.29
N ALA A 217 -13.72 5.22 -6.18
CA ALA A 217 -13.97 3.80 -5.87
C ALA A 217 -14.64 3.64 -4.49
N MET A 218 -14.17 4.38 -3.47
CA MET A 218 -14.78 4.38 -2.13
C MET A 218 -16.25 4.80 -2.18
N LYS A 219 -16.57 5.89 -2.92
CA LYS A 219 -17.95 6.33 -3.11
C LYS A 219 -18.81 5.30 -3.81
N GLY A 220 -18.25 4.58 -4.78
CA GLY A 220 -18.94 3.50 -5.50
C GLY A 220 -19.18 2.24 -4.66
N LEU A 221 -18.45 2.07 -3.55
CA LEU A 221 -18.68 0.98 -2.60
C LEU A 221 -19.85 1.24 -1.66
N LEU A 222 -20.26 2.50 -1.47
CA LEU A 222 -21.36 2.85 -0.57
C LEU A 222 -22.69 2.41 -1.18
N ASP A 223 -23.61 2.02 -0.29
CA ASP A 223 -24.97 1.70 -0.71
C ASP A 223 -25.70 3.01 -1.08
N PRO A 224 -26.57 2.99 -2.10
CA PRO A 224 -27.32 4.17 -2.47
C PRO A 224 -28.25 4.60 -1.32
N VAL A 225 -28.15 5.85 -0.91
CA VAL A 225 -29.08 6.45 0.04
C VAL A 225 -30.29 6.92 -0.75
N PHE A 226 -31.46 6.37 -0.45
CA PHE A 226 -32.71 6.79 -1.05
C PHE A 226 -33.32 7.89 -0.18
N GLU A 227 -33.51 9.08 -0.72
CA GLU A 227 -34.31 10.11 -0.14
C GLU A 227 -35.73 10.02 -0.70
N GLU A 228 -36.73 9.96 0.22
CA GLU A 228 -38.14 10.08 -0.18
C GLU A 228 -38.42 11.53 -0.56
N GLN A 229 -38.64 11.76 -1.84
CA GLN A 229 -39.08 13.06 -2.35
C GLN A 229 -40.58 13.00 -2.60
N VAL A 230 -41.32 13.83 -1.89
CA VAL A 230 -42.78 13.97 -2.13
C VAL A 230 -42.93 14.69 -3.50
N LEU A 231 -43.41 13.95 -4.48
CA LEU A 231 -43.63 14.46 -5.85
C LEU A 231 -45.01 15.12 -5.99
N GLY A 232 -45.93 14.90 -5.03
CA GLY A 232 -47.25 15.44 -5.06
C GLY A 232 -48.17 14.79 -4.04
N HIS A 233 -49.36 15.32 -3.88
CA HIS A 233 -50.36 14.82 -2.97
C HIS A 233 -51.62 14.39 -3.73
N ALA A 234 -52.16 13.24 -3.38
CA ALA A 234 -53.41 12.74 -3.89
C ALA A 234 -54.38 12.45 -2.72
N GLU A 235 -55.60 12.96 -2.79
CA GLU A 235 -56.64 12.69 -1.82
C GLU A 235 -57.54 11.57 -2.30
N VAL A 236 -57.70 10.52 -1.48
CA VAL A 236 -58.66 9.43 -1.77
C VAL A 236 -60.05 9.93 -1.55
N ARG A 237 -60.89 10.01 -2.59
CA ARG A 237 -62.26 10.45 -2.51
C ARG A 237 -63.25 9.33 -2.36
N GLU A 238 -63.00 8.17 -2.95
CA GLU A 238 -63.94 7.06 -2.91
C GLU A 238 -63.22 5.71 -3.00
N LEU A 239 -63.74 4.71 -2.33
CA LEU A 239 -63.21 3.36 -2.31
C LEU A 239 -64.17 2.41 -3.02
N PHE A 240 -63.70 1.73 -4.04
CA PHE A 240 -64.46 0.73 -4.82
C PHE A 240 -63.97 -0.68 -4.54
N LYS A 241 -64.86 -1.61 -4.33
CA LYS A 241 -64.51 -3.05 -4.25
C LYS A 241 -64.66 -3.69 -5.62
N ALA A 242 -63.58 -4.17 -6.19
CA ALA A 242 -63.58 -4.89 -7.45
C ALA A 242 -63.28 -6.37 -7.22
N SER A 243 -64.15 -7.25 -7.79
CA SER A 243 -64.01 -8.70 -7.67
C SER A 243 -62.70 -9.13 -8.34
N GLY A 244 -61.78 -9.83 -7.61
CA GLY A 244 -60.52 -10.35 -8.11
C GLY A 244 -59.32 -9.40 -7.98
N VAL A 245 -59.51 -8.12 -7.69
CA VAL A 245 -58.43 -7.12 -7.55
C VAL A 245 -58.35 -6.55 -6.12
N GLY A 246 -59.43 -6.64 -5.33
CA GLY A 246 -59.48 -6.11 -4.00
C GLY A 246 -60.10 -4.72 -3.94
N THR A 247 -59.62 -3.84 -3.06
CA THR A 247 -60.14 -2.47 -2.87
C THR A 247 -59.32 -1.49 -3.74
N ILE A 248 -60.00 -0.75 -4.60
CA ILE A 248 -59.43 0.29 -5.46
C ILE A 248 -59.75 1.66 -4.87
N ALA A 249 -58.81 2.55 -4.77
CA ALA A 249 -58.99 3.91 -4.30
C ALA A 249 -59.15 4.88 -5.49
N GLY A 250 -60.28 5.52 -5.59
CA GLY A 250 -60.47 6.67 -6.49
C GLY A 250 -59.83 7.93 -5.89
N SER A 251 -58.70 8.35 -6.46
CA SER A 251 -57.89 9.45 -5.92
C SER A 251 -57.97 10.68 -6.80
N HIS A 252 -57.94 11.87 -6.19
CA HIS A 252 -57.82 13.15 -6.88
C HIS A 252 -56.45 13.76 -6.57
N VAL A 253 -55.65 14.05 -7.60
CA VAL A 253 -54.34 14.73 -7.45
C VAL A 253 -54.58 16.19 -7.08
N LYS A 254 -54.00 16.64 -5.95
CA LYS A 254 -54.06 18.03 -5.49
C LYS A 254 -52.95 18.90 -6.02
N ASP A 255 -51.76 18.31 -6.08
CA ASP A 255 -50.53 18.97 -6.52
C ASP A 255 -49.51 17.91 -7.01
N GLY A 256 -48.58 18.30 -7.91
CA GLY A 256 -47.54 17.39 -8.45
C GLY A 256 -47.29 17.58 -9.93
#